data_084b4239d8597c9ed0d10fd02422a0a8
#
_entry.id   084b4239d8597c9ed0d10fd02422a0a8
#
_cell.length_a   1.000
_cell.length_b   1.000
_cell.length_c   1.000
_cell.angle_alpha   90.00
_cell.angle_beta   90.00
_cell.angle_gamma   90.00
#
_symmetry.space_group_name_H-M   'P 1'
#
loop_
_entity.id
_entity.type
_entity.pdbx_description
1 polymer ?
#
loop_
_entity_poly.entity_id
_entity_poly.type
_entity_poly.pdbx_seq_one_letter_code
_entity_poly.pdbx_strand_id
1 'polypeptide(L)'
;MSVVAAKVYEKEIIMAADSILVKGWSKRNSNFAKIAEINDMIVGGTGSAQEMSMMWHYMQTHKPASASEKDVLTFIIEFSKWKGDMGGGSNLENAYLLAYKEHLFEIEYMFVHEISDYVAIGAGEDFASAALYLGHSPQEAVKVACDLSCYVCEPIIEYKMAKENNQ
;
A
#
# COMPACT_ATOMS: atom_id res chain seq x y z
N MET A 1 -12.93 -1.56 -0.27
CA MET A 1 -13.12 -0.36 0.54
C MET A 1 -11.91 -0.24 1.44
N SER A 2 -11.10 0.77 1.23
CA SER A 2 -9.81 0.93 1.91
C SER A 2 -9.26 2.33 1.64
N VAL A 3 -8.32 2.76 2.44
CA VAL A 3 -7.39 3.83 2.12
C VAL A 3 -6.00 3.44 2.59
N VAL A 4 -5.01 3.65 1.74
CA VAL A 4 -3.59 3.64 2.10
C VAL A 4 -3.01 4.97 1.65
N ALA A 5 -2.30 5.65 2.53
CA ALA A 5 -1.64 6.92 2.27
C ALA A 5 -0.16 6.83 2.62
N ALA A 6 0.70 7.42 1.82
CA ALA A 6 2.13 7.45 2.08
C ALA A 6 2.74 8.80 1.71
N LYS A 7 3.82 9.16 2.40
CA LYS A 7 4.58 10.39 2.15
C LYS A 7 6.07 10.15 2.30
N VAL A 8 6.82 10.73 1.37
CA VAL A 8 8.28 10.71 1.34
C VAL A 8 8.80 11.95 2.05
N TYR A 9 9.51 11.75 3.16
CA TYR A 9 10.21 12.79 3.87
C TYR A 9 11.72 12.73 3.59
N GLU A 10 12.46 13.71 4.03
CA GLU A 10 13.91 13.74 3.86
C GLU A 10 14.59 12.51 4.50
N LYS A 11 14.14 12.10 5.70
CA LYS A 11 14.77 11.04 6.50
C LYS A 11 14.00 9.74 6.60
N GLU A 12 12.77 9.72 6.10
CA GLU A 12 11.91 8.53 6.21
C GLU A 12 10.81 8.52 5.16
N ILE A 13 10.24 7.35 4.91
CA ILE A 13 8.96 7.17 4.22
C ILE A 13 7.97 6.69 5.26
N ILE A 14 6.82 7.35 5.36
CA ILE A 14 5.73 6.96 6.26
C ILE A 14 4.56 6.46 5.42
N MET A 15 4.00 5.32 5.81
CA MET A 15 2.80 4.74 5.19
C MET A 15 1.78 4.44 6.27
N ALA A 16 0.53 4.85 6.07
CA ALA A 16 -0.58 4.61 6.98
C ALA A 16 -1.80 4.05 6.23
N ALA A 17 -2.60 3.23 6.89
CA ALA A 17 -3.83 2.67 6.34
C ALA A 17 -4.92 2.50 7.40
N ASP A 18 -6.17 2.51 6.95
CA ASP A 18 -7.30 2.04 7.73
C ASP A 18 -7.29 0.51 7.86
N SER A 19 -8.12 -0.05 8.73
CA SER A 19 -8.19 -1.50 8.98
C SER A 19 -9.59 -2.10 8.91
N ILE A 20 -10.52 -1.43 8.23
CA ILE A 20 -11.86 -1.99 8.02
C ILE A 20 -11.82 -3.18 7.07
N LEU A 21 -12.48 -4.27 7.45
CA LEU A 21 -12.83 -5.38 6.55
C LEU A 21 -14.34 -5.40 6.34
N VAL A 22 -14.78 -5.38 5.09
CA VAL A 22 -16.20 -5.39 4.72
C VAL A 22 -16.51 -6.65 3.92
N LYS A 23 -17.62 -7.31 4.25
CA LYS A 23 -18.19 -8.41 3.47
C LYS A 23 -19.65 -8.12 3.15
N GLY A 24 -19.96 -7.87 1.87
CA GLY A 24 -21.26 -7.36 1.46
C GLY A 24 -21.52 -6.00 2.11
N TRP A 25 -22.60 -5.87 2.85
CA TRP A 25 -23.01 -4.65 3.57
C TRP A 25 -22.58 -4.63 5.05
N SER A 26 -21.81 -5.63 5.50
CA SER A 26 -21.46 -5.79 6.91
C SER A 26 -20.00 -5.49 7.16
N LYS A 27 -19.72 -4.64 8.15
CA LYS A 27 -18.40 -4.44 8.72
C LYS A 27 -18.03 -5.71 9.52
N ARG A 28 -16.87 -6.28 9.24
CA ARG A 28 -16.29 -7.34 10.05
C ARG A 28 -15.52 -6.73 11.22
N ASN A 29 -15.72 -7.28 12.39
CA ASN A 29 -14.96 -6.90 13.58
C ASN A 29 -13.57 -7.58 13.50
N SER A 30 -12.69 -7.06 12.67
CA SER A 30 -11.33 -7.59 12.49
C SER A 30 -10.36 -6.43 12.27
N ASN A 31 -9.21 -6.53 12.88
CA ASN A 31 -8.08 -5.66 12.58
C ASN A 31 -7.35 -6.24 11.36
N PHE A 32 -7.96 -6.12 10.18
CA PHE A 32 -7.33 -6.58 8.95
C PHE A 32 -6.23 -5.60 8.55
N ALA A 33 -4.98 -6.04 8.65
CA ALA A 33 -3.84 -5.22 8.25
C ALA A 33 -3.81 -5.04 6.73
N LYS A 34 -3.94 -3.79 6.28
CA LYS A 34 -3.84 -3.40 4.88
C LYS A 34 -2.44 -2.92 4.52
N ILE A 35 -1.58 -2.75 5.53
CA ILE A 35 -0.15 -2.50 5.38
C ILE A 35 0.62 -3.51 6.22
N ALA A 36 1.79 -3.88 5.74
CA ALA A 36 2.69 -4.81 6.42
C ALA A 36 4.15 -4.47 6.12
N GLU A 37 5.03 -4.79 7.06
CA GLU A 37 6.46 -4.80 6.85
C GLU A 37 6.89 -6.25 6.59
N ILE A 38 7.45 -6.53 5.41
CA ILE A 38 7.79 -7.87 4.95
C ILE A 38 9.10 -7.81 4.17
N ASN A 39 10.12 -8.57 4.58
CA ASN A 39 11.36 -8.78 3.83
C ASN A 39 12.03 -7.44 3.44
N ASP A 40 12.19 -6.54 4.39
CA ASP A 40 12.75 -5.18 4.24
C ASP A 40 11.93 -4.24 3.34
N MET A 41 10.66 -4.55 3.12
CA MET A 41 9.72 -3.73 2.37
C MET A 41 8.53 -3.35 3.24
N ILE A 42 7.98 -2.15 3.04
CA ILE A 42 6.65 -1.79 3.54
C ILE A 42 5.70 -1.82 2.36
N VAL A 43 4.65 -2.59 2.46
CA VAL A 43 3.64 -2.72 1.40
C VAL A 43 2.26 -2.41 1.94
N GLY A 44 1.52 -1.58 1.23
CA GLY A 44 0.11 -1.31 1.48
C GLY A 44 -0.73 -1.68 0.28
N GLY A 45 -1.94 -2.20 0.50
CA GLY A 45 -2.81 -2.65 -0.59
C GLY A 45 -4.27 -2.28 -0.41
N THR A 46 -4.96 -2.06 -1.52
CA THR A 46 -6.41 -1.83 -1.57
C THR A 46 -7.03 -2.76 -2.61
N GLY A 47 -8.25 -3.25 -2.36
CA GLY A 47 -8.95 -4.16 -3.25
C GLY A 47 -9.31 -5.49 -2.58
N SER A 48 -8.98 -6.61 -3.20
CA SER A 48 -9.27 -7.97 -2.74
C SER A 48 -8.36 -8.38 -1.58
N ALA A 49 -8.96 -8.81 -0.46
CA ALA A 49 -8.21 -9.38 0.66
C ALA A 49 -7.49 -10.69 0.29
N GLN A 50 -8.04 -11.45 -0.66
CA GLN A 50 -7.41 -12.67 -1.17
C GLN A 50 -6.10 -12.35 -1.87
N GLU A 51 -6.11 -11.43 -2.83
CA GLU A 51 -4.90 -11.04 -3.56
C GLU A 51 -3.86 -10.42 -2.62
N MET A 52 -4.31 -9.60 -1.67
CA MET A 52 -3.44 -9.01 -0.65
C MET A 52 -2.73 -10.10 0.18
N SER A 53 -3.47 -11.14 0.63
CA SER A 53 -2.88 -12.28 1.35
C SER A 53 -1.86 -13.06 0.51
N MET A 54 -2.12 -13.22 -0.80
CA MET A 54 -1.19 -13.86 -1.72
C MET A 54 0.07 -13.01 -1.93
N MET A 55 -0.08 -11.68 -2.06
CA MET A 55 1.05 -10.76 -2.15
C MET A 55 1.92 -10.83 -0.88
N TRP A 56 1.32 -10.76 0.33
CA TRP A 56 2.06 -10.89 1.60
C TRP A 56 2.83 -12.20 1.68
N HIS A 57 2.21 -13.31 1.27
CA HIS A 57 2.86 -14.62 1.24
C HIS A 57 4.03 -14.66 0.25
N TYR A 58 3.84 -14.16 -0.97
CA TYR A 58 4.88 -14.10 -2.00
C TYR A 58 6.09 -13.29 -1.56
N MET A 59 5.86 -12.14 -0.94
CA MET A 59 6.90 -11.23 -0.46
C MET A 59 7.76 -11.81 0.68
N GLN A 60 7.34 -12.87 1.37
CA GLN A 60 8.17 -13.52 2.40
C GLN A 60 9.51 -14.01 1.84
N THR A 61 9.53 -14.41 0.58
CA THR A 61 10.70 -15.01 -0.08
C THR A 61 11.14 -14.31 -1.36
N HIS A 62 10.37 -13.32 -1.81
CA HIS A 62 10.64 -12.60 -3.07
C HIS A 62 10.66 -11.09 -2.82
N LYS A 63 11.55 -10.39 -3.52
CA LYS A 63 11.62 -8.92 -3.53
C LYS A 63 12.19 -8.44 -4.87
N PRO A 64 11.94 -7.18 -5.27
CA PRO A 64 12.53 -6.61 -6.48
C PRO A 64 14.07 -6.68 -6.44
N ALA A 65 14.70 -6.88 -7.58
CA ALA A 65 16.16 -6.94 -7.68
C ALA A 65 16.81 -5.59 -7.27
N SER A 66 16.19 -4.49 -7.66
CA SER A 66 16.58 -3.14 -7.23
C SER A 66 15.35 -2.24 -7.02
N ALA A 67 15.55 -1.06 -6.45
CA ALA A 67 14.53 -0.03 -6.32
C ALA A 67 14.44 0.81 -7.61
N SER A 68 14.19 0.17 -8.74
CA SER A 68 13.87 0.81 -10.00
C SER A 68 12.46 0.41 -10.46
N GLU A 69 11.74 1.30 -11.14
CA GLU A 69 10.41 0.99 -11.70
C GLU A 69 10.43 -0.29 -12.54
N LYS A 70 11.50 -0.51 -13.30
CA LYS A 70 11.68 -1.71 -14.12
C LYS A 70 11.74 -2.99 -13.29
N ASP A 71 12.53 -3.00 -12.21
CA ASP A 71 12.71 -4.21 -11.39
C ASP A 71 11.49 -4.44 -10.49
N VAL A 72 10.83 -3.37 -10.05
CA VAL A 72 9.53 -3.46 -9.35
C VAL A 72 8.46 -4.00 -10.30
N LEU A 73 8.38 -3.53 -11.55
CA LEU A 73 7.46 -4.08 -12.55
C LEU A 73 7.74 -5.57 -12.82
N THR A 74 9.02 -5.96 -12.94
CA THR A 74 9.40 -7.37 -13.12
C THR A 74 8.90 -8.22 -11.94
N PHE A 75 9.10 -7.77 -10.71
CA PHE A 75 8.58 -8.42 -9.50
C PHE A 75 7.05 -8.58 -9.53
N ILE A 76 6.31 -7.55 -9.98
CA ILE A 76 4.85 -7.61 -10.10
C ILE A 76 4.41 -8.61 -11.19
N ILE A 77 5.11 -8.67 -12.32
CA ILE A 77 4.84 -9.65 -13.38
C ILE A 77 5.06 -11.08 -12.86
N GLU A 78 6.15 -11.31 -12.13
CA GLU A 78 6.45 -12.61 -11.52
C GLU A 78 5.40 -13.00 -10.47
N PHE A 79 5.00 -12.06 -9.60
CA PHE A 79 3.90 -12.27 -8.67
C PHE A 79 2.59 -12.64 -9.39
N SER A 80 2.22 -11.89 -10.42
CA SER A 80 1.00 -12.13 -11.19
C SER A 80 0.98 -13.52 -11.84
N LYS A 81 2.13 -13.95 -12.38
CA LYS A 81 2.29 -15.31 -12.94
C LYS A 81 2.17 -16.37 -11.84
N TRP A 82 2.90 -16.24 -10.74
CA TRP A 82 2.84 -17.14 -9.59
C TRP A 82 1.41 -17.24 -9.03
N LYS A 83 0.72 -16.10 -8.87
CA LYS A 83 -0.67 -16.05 -8.41
C LYS A 83 -1.60 -16.80 -9.36
N GLY A 84 -1.40 -16.65 -10.68
CA GLY A 84 -2.16 -17.40 -11.70
C GLY A 84 -1.96 -18.91 -11.59
N ASP A 85 -0.73 -19.37 -11.41
CA ASP A 85 -0.39 -20.79 -11.23
C ASP A 85 -1.03 -21.38 -9.95
N MET A 86 -1.23 -20.54 -8.93
CA MET A 86 -1.90 -20.91 -7.67
C MET A 86 -3.44 -20.79 -7.74
N GLY A 87 -4.00 -20.50 -8.90
CA GLY A 87 -5.46 -20.40 -9.11
C GLY A 87 -6.08 -19.07 -8.71
N GLY A 88 -5.27 -18.04 -8.40
CA GLY A 88 -5.73 -16.70 -8.05
C GLY A 88 -5.98 -15.76 -9.23
N GLY A 89 -5.87 -16.27 -10.47
CA GLY A 89 -5.91 -15.44 -11.68
C GLY A 89 -4.61 -14.66 -11.89
N SER A 90 -4.27 -14.34 -13.15
CA SER A 90 -3.00 -13.67 -13.50
C SER A 90 -3.11 -12.15 -13.64
N ASN A 91 -4.30 -11.57 -13.50
CA ASN A 91 -4.47 -10.12 -13.53
C ASN A 91 -4.22 -9.54 -12.14
N LEU A 92 -3.46 -8.46 -12.05
CA LEU A 92 -3.37 -7.67 -10.82
C LEU A 92 -4.67 -6.87 -10.68
N GLU A 93 -5.42 -7.12 -9.60
CA GLU A 93 -6.73 -6.48 -9.35
C GLU A 93 -6.65 -5.39 -8.29
N ASN A 94 -5.65 -5.49 -7.42
CA ASN A 94 -5.41 -4.54 -6.35
C ASN A 94 -4.48 -3.41 -6.79
N ALA A 95 -4.62 -2.25 -6.14
CA ALA A 95 -3.59 -1.22 -6.14
C ALA A 95 -2.70 -1.39 -4.89
N TYR A 96 -1.41 -1.12 -5.03
CA TYR A 96 -0.43 -1.22 -3.96
C TYR A 96 0.45 0.02 -3.88
N LEU A 97 0.87 0.36 -2.65
CA LEU A 97 2.02 1.21 -2.39
C LEU A 97 3.14 0.33 -1.85
N LEU A 98 4.33 0.49 -2.38
CA LEU A 98 5.52 -0.26 -1.99
C LEU A 98 6.65 0.70 -1.64
N ALA A 99 7.09 0.69 -0.37
CA ALA A 99 8.33 1.34 0.02
C ALA A 99 9.45 0.27 0.07
N TYR A 100 10.52 0.51 -0.67
CA TYR A 100 11.67 -0.39 -0.78
C TYR A 100 12.96 0.38 -1.03
N LYS A 101 14.00 0.13 -0.22
CA LYS A 101 15.32 0.79 -0.34
C LYS A 101 15.20 2.30 -0.52
N GLU A 102 14.47 2.97 0.37
CA GLU A 102 14.27 4.42 0.42
C GLU A 102 13.42 5.04 -0.69
N HIS A 103 12.86 4.23 -1.60
CA HIS A 103 11.99 4.63 -2.69
C HIS A 103 10.54 4.20 -2.40
N LEU A 104 9.58 5.02 -2.82
CA LEU A 104 8.15 4.74 -2.74
C LEU A 104 7.60 4.55 -4.15
N PHE A 105 6.86 3.47 -4.36
CA PHE A 105 6.22 3.16 -5.64
C PHE A 105 4.71 3.02 -5.47
N GLU A 106 3.98 3.59 -6.42
CA GLU A 106 2.58 3.27 -6.67
C GLU A 106 2.51 2.19 -7.76
N ILE A 107 1.66 1.20 -7.53
CA ILE A 107 1.49 0.05 -8.43
C ILE A 107 -0.01 -0.14 -8.65
N GLU A 108 -0.45 0.07 -9.88
CA GLU A 108 -1.84 -0.16 -10.28
C GLU A 108 -1.87 -0.92 -11.61
N TYR A 109 -2.56 -2.05 -11.65
CA TYR A 109 -2.48 -2.99 -12.77
C TYR A 109 -1.01 -3.39 -13.04
N MET A 110 -0.50 -3.13 -14.25
CA MET A 110 0.92 -3.32 -14.64
C MET A 110 1.64 -1.98 -14.80
N PHE A 111 1.12 -0.92 -14.19
CA PHE A 111 1.76 0.39 -14.12
C PHE A 111 2.49 0.51 -12.78
N VAL A 112 3.77 0.88 -12.84
CA VAL A 112 4.62 1.16 -11.67
C VAL A 112 5.15 2.56 -11.83
N HIS A 113 4.98 3.39 -10.80
CA HIS A 113 5.43 4.77 -10.80
C HIS A 113 6.11 5.11 -9.48
N GLU A 114 7.31 5.70 -9.55
CA GLU A 114 8.01 6.18 -8.37
C GLU A 114 7.45 7.51 -7.88
N ILE A 115 7.15 7.58 -6.59
CA ILE A 115 6.55 8.75 -5.93
C ILE A 115 7.63 9.53 -5.17
N SER A 116 7.76 10.81 -5.50
CA SER A 116 8.75 11.70 -4.88
C SER A 116 8.24 12.52 -3.70
N ASP A 117 6.92 12.62 -3.50
CA ASP A 117 6.31 13.43 -2.43
C ASP A 117 5.27 12.62 -1.64
N TYR A 118 4.05 12.52 -2.11
CA TYR A 118 2.97 11.79 -1.44
C TYR A 118 2.04 11.11 -2.43
N VAL A 119 1.30 10.13 -1.92
CA VAL A 119 0.28 9.39 -2.67
C VAL A 119 -0.76 8.81 -1.72
N ALA A 120 -1.99 8.66 -2.20
CA ALA A 120 -3.01 7.85 -1.55
C ALA A 120 -3.73 6.99 -2.58
N ILE A 121 -4.16 5.79 -2.18
CA ILE A 121 -4.90 4.84 -3.01
C ILE A 121 -6.14 4.32 -2.29
N GLY A 122 -7.15 3.93 -3.07
CA GLY A 122 -8.35 3.26 -2.59
C GLY A 122 -9.55 4.19 -2.38
N ALA A 123 -10.64 3.67 -1.81
CA ALA A 123 -11.94 4.35 -1.74
C ALA A 123 -11.95 5.64 -0.87
N GLY A 124 -10.91 5.87 -0.09
CA GLY A 124 -10.72 7.10 0.70
C GLY A 124 -9.66 8.03 0.14
N GLU A 125 -9.12 7.75 -1.05
CA GLU A 125 -7.96 8.45 -1.61
C GLU A 125 -8.17 9.94 -1.83
N ASP A 126 -9.35 10.37 -2.28
CA ASP A 126 -9.63 11.79 -2.53
C ASP A 126 -9.47 12.63 -1.25
N PHE A 127 -10.00 12.14 -0.12
CA PHE A 127 -9.90 12.82 1.17
C PHE A 127 -8.48 12.78 1.71
N ALA A 128 -7.81 11.62 1.61
CA ALA A 128 -6.44 11.47 2.08
C ALA A 128 -5.46 12.32 1.23
N SER A 129 -5.62 12.34 -0.09
CA SER A 129 -4.79 13.16 -1.00
C SER A 129 -4.97 14.65 -0.73
N ALA A 130 -6.21 15.12 -0.49
CA ALA A 130 -6.46 16.50 -0.13
C ALA A 130 -5.77 16.89 1.19
N ALA A 131 -5.80 16.00 2.20
CA ALA A 131 -5.13 16.23 3.48
C ALA A 131 -3.59 16.24 3.31
N LEU A 132 -3.02 15.30 2.55
CA LEU A 132 -1.59 15.26 2.24
C LEU A 132 -1.13 16.53 1.50
N TYR A 133 -1.92 16.99 0.53
CA TYR A 133 -1.67 18.25 -0.20
C TYR A 133 -1.61 19.44 0.75
N LEU A 134 -2.46 19.48 1.79
CA LEU A 134 -2.46 20.53 2.81
C LEU A 134 -1.33 20.39 3.84
N GLY A 135 -0.47 19.37 3.70
CA GLY A 135 0.71 19.21 4.55
C GLY A 135 0.56 18.26 5.73
N HIS A 136 -0.60 17.59 5.86
CA HIS A 136 -0.82 16.61 6.92
C HIS A 136 0.06 15.36 6.74
N SER A 137 0.27 14.62 7.85
CA SER A 137 0.93 13.32 7.85
C SER A 137 0.04 12.24 7.24
N PRO A 138 0.58 11.10 6.79
CA PRO A 138 -0.21 9.97 6.31
C PRO A 138 -1.26 9.48 7.32
N GLN A 139 -0.91 9.44 8.62
CA GLN A 139 -1.85 9.04 9.67
C GLN A 139 -3.03 10.03 9.78
N GLU A 140 -2.75 11.33 9.77
CA GLU A 140 -3.79 12.37 9.78
C GLU A 140 -4.63 12.31 8.50
N ALA A 141 -4.02 12.08 7.35
CA ALA A 141 -4.72 11.96 6.07
C ALA A 141 -5.68 10.76 6.04
N VAL A 142 -5.26 9.60 6.54
CA VAL A 142 -6.15 8.44 6.71
C VAL A 142 -7.25 8.75 7.73
N LYS A 143 -6.96 9.50 8.81
CA LYS A 143 -7.97 9.92 9.77
C LYS A 143 -9.05 10.79 9.13
N VAL A 144 -8.66 11.77 8.31
CA VAL A 144 -9.60 12.61 7.55
C VAL A 144 -10.48 11.73 6.63
N ALA A 145 -9.88 10.75 5.95
CA ALA A 145 -10.65 9.81 5.14
C ALA A 145 -11.62 8.97 5.98
N CYS A 146 -11.23 8.53 7.18
CA CYS A 146 -12.11 7.79 8.10
C CYS A 146 -13.30 8.64 8.60
N ASP A 147 -13.09 9.94 8.80
CA ASP A 147 -14.13 10.85 9.29
C ASP A 147 -15.14 11.23 8.20
N LEU A 148 -14.72 11.28 6.93
CA LEU A 148 -15.51 11.81 5.83
C LEU A 148 -16.06 10.72 4.88
N SER A 149 -15.40 9.59 4.75
CA SER A 149 -15.82 8.51 3.86
C SER A 149 -16.55 7.39 4.61
N CYS A 150 -17.67 6.95 4.10
CA CYS A 150 -18.38 5.78 4.64
C CYS A 150 -17.68 4.44 4.32
N TYR A 151 -16.60 4.45 3.54
CA TYR A 151 -15.92 3.25 3.05
C TYR A 151 -14.68 2.86 3.83
N VAL A 152 -14.21 3.70 4.73
CA VAL A 152 -12.98 3.50 5.51
C VAL A 152 -13.22 3.78 7.00
N CYS A 153 -12.43 3.17 7.87
CA CYS A 153 -12.67 3.27 9.31
C CYS A 153 -11.42 2.88 10.12
N GLU A 154 -11.26 3.52 11.26
CA GLU A 154 -10.25 3.14 12.26
C GLU A 154 -10.40 1.67 12.73
N PRO A 155 -9.34 1.07 13.34
CA PRO A 155 -8.06 1.69 13.70
C PRO A 155 -7.14 1.96 12.51
N ILE A 156 -6.25 2.96 12.67
CA ILE A 156 -5.22 3.31 11.71
C ILE A 156 -3.93 2.61 12.10
N ILE A 157 -3.25 2.00 11.13
CA ILE A 157 -1.96 1.36 11.29
C ILE A 157 -0.94 2.17 10.51
N GLU A 158 0.25 2.37 11.08
CA GLU A 158 1.35 3.12 10.46
C GLU A 158 2.65 2.32 10.52
N TYR A 159 3.43 2.37 9.44
CA TYR A 159 4.81 1.89 9.35
C TYR A 159 5.73 2.99 8.80
N LYS A 160 7.01 2.90 9.17
CA LYS A 160 8.05 3.87 8.79
C LYS A 160 9.28 3.15 8.27
N MET A 161 9.77 3.59 7.13
CA MET A 161 11.05 3.18 6.56
C MET A 161 12.04 4.33 6.71
N ALA A 162 13.07 4.14 7.54
CA ALA A 162 14.14 5.11 7.65
C ALA A 162 14.96 5.15 6.35
N LYS A 163 15.45 6.34 5.98
CA LYS A 163 16.44 6.53 4.92
C LYS A 163 17.82 6.58 5.54
N GLU A 164 18.80 5.90 4.93
CA GLU A 164 20.19 6.00 5.36
C GLU A 164 20.69 7.41 5.10
N ASN A 165 21.31 8.03 6.12
CA ASN A 165 21.98 9.30 5.93
C ASN A 165 23.19 9.06 5.02
N ASN A 166 23.09 9.36 3.73
CA ASN A 166 24.27 9.50 2.88
C ASN A 166 25.08 10.69 3.41
N GLN A 167 26.06 10.41 4.29
CA GLN A 167 27.11 11.34 4.68
C GLN A 167 28.17 11.45 3.59
#